data_299f007276fcb6d81b78cc7e22fda018
#
_entry.id   299f007276fcb6d81b78cc7e22fda018
#
_cell.length_a   1.000
_cell.length_b   1.000
_cell.length_c   1.000
_cell.angle_alpha   90.00
_cell.angle_beta   90.00
_cell.angle_gamma   90.00
#
_symmetry.space_group_name_H-M   'P 1'
#
loop_
_entity.id
_entity.type
_entity.pdbx_description
1 polymer ?
#
loop_
_entity_poly.entity_id
_entity_poly.type
_entity_poly.pdbx_seq_one_letter_code
_entity_poly.pdbx_strand_id
1 'polypeptide(L)'
;MPSAQSGSTMRVRWLQKAIKNLDAEADYIAQENSKAAADMFVYVKNKIDALCDFPSSGRPGRVPGTRELVVDRYPFVVPYRVVGDELHVLRVFHTRRKLPKTW
;
A
#
# COMPACT_ATOMS: atom_id res chain seq x y z
N MET A 1 9.76 23.46 11.14
CA MET A 1 9.43 23.07 10.87
C MET A 1 9.33 22.91 10.53
N PRO A 2 9.17 22.87 10.25
CA PRO A 2 8.95 22.40 9.70
C PRO A 2 8.68 22.17 9.08
N SER A 3 8.80 21.99 9.06
CA SER A 3 8.52 21.56 8.43
C SER A 3 8.17 21.48 7.88
N ALA A 4 8.17 21.55 8.01
CA ALA A 4 7.76 21.19 7.44
C ALA A 4 7.38 21.10 6.74
N GLN A 5 7.13 21.21 6.85
CA GLN A 5 6.85 20.83 6.14
C GLN A 5 7.12 20.82 4.99
N SER A 6 7.59 21.23 5.16
CA SER A 6 7.85 20.98 3.87
C SER A 6 7.48 19.62 3.41
N GLY A 7 7.39 18.93 3.43
CA GLY A 7 6.92 17.71 2.89
C GLY A 7 5.48 17.75 2.57
N SER A 8 4.97 16.68 2.14
CA SER A 8 3.57 16.55 1.81
C SER A 8 2.72 16.76 3.04
N THR A 9 1.57 17.42 2.87
CA THR A 9 0.57 17.50 3.92
C THR A 9 -0.38 16.30 3.90
N MET A 10 -0.22 15.42 2.91
CA MET A 10 -1.08 14.25 2.76
C MET A 10 -0.80 13.23 3.84
N ARG A 11 -1.84 12.60 4.35
CA ARG A 11 -1.74 11.57 5.38
C ARG A 11 -2.20 10.23 4.82
N VAL A 12 -1.55 9.17 5.26
CA VAL A 12 -1.91 7.82 4.86
C VAL A 12 -2.91 7.25 5.86
N ARG A 13 -4.01 6.72 5.34
CA ARG A 13 -4.99 6.02 6.16
C ARG A 13 -5.12 4.59 5.63
N TRP A 14 -4.79 3.63 6.47
CA TRP A 14 -4.93 2.21 6.15
C TRP A 14 -6.32 1.75 6.51
N LEU A 15 -7.08 1.28 5.53
CA LEU A 15 -8.36 0.66 5.84
C LEU A 15 -8.12 -0.70 6.48
N GLN A 16 -9.08 -1.15 7.27
CA GLN A 16 -8.89 -2.37 8.03
C GLN A 16 -8.65 -3.58 7.15
N LYS A 17 -9.32 -3.66 6.01
CA LYS A 17 -9.09 -4.75 5.07
C LYS A 17 -7.65 -4.80 4.57
N ALA A 18 -7.06 -3.63 4.32
CA ALA A 18 -5.67 -3.56 3.87
C ALA A 18 -4.71 -4.02 4.96
N ILE A 19 -4.97 -3.62 6.20
CA ILE A 19 -4.16 -4.07 7.33
C ILE A 19 -4.21 -5.59 7.45
N LYS A 20 -5.41 -6.16 7.37
CA LYS A 20 -5.58 -7.60 7.45
C LYS A 20 -4.88 -8.33 6.31
N ASN A 21 -4.95 -7.77 5.10
CA ASN A 21 -4.26 -8.36 3.96
C ASN A 21 -2.75 -8.39 4.18
N LEU A 22 -2.19 -7.26 4.62
CA LEU A 22 -0.75 -7.16 4.84
C LEU A 22 -0.29 -8.08 5.98
N ASP A 23 -1.06 -8.13 7.07
CA ASP A 23 -0.76 -9.02 8.19
C ASP A 23 -0.74 -10.47 7.73
N ALA A 24 -1.69 -10.88 6.90
CA ALA A 24 -1.75 -12.24 6.39
C ALA A 24 -0.52 -12.58 5.54
N GLU A 25 -0.07 -11.64 4.71
CA GLU A 25 1.14 -11.86 3.91
C GLU A 25 2.38 -11.93 4.80
N ALA A 26 2.45 -11.07 5.81
CA ALA A 26 3.56 -11.09 6.76
C ALA A 26 3.59 -12.40 7.56
N ASP A 27 2.44 -12.86 8.01
CA ASP A 27 2.35 -14.12 8.75
C ASP A 27 2.82 -15.30 7.91
N TYR A 28 2.44 -15.31 6.64
CA TYR A 28 2.86 -16.36 5.73
C TYR A 28 4.39 -16.40 5.60
N ILE A 29 5.01 -15.24 5.40
CA ILE A 29 6.47 -15.15 5.28
C ILE A 29 7.13 -15.50 6.61
N ALA A 30 6.56 -15.08 7.73
CA ALA A 30 7.13 -15.30 9.05
C ALA A 30 7.19 -16.78 9.44
N GLN A 31 6.37 -17.62 8.82
CA GLN A 31 6.44 -19.08 9.08
C GLN A 31 7.81 -19.64 8.78
N GLU A 32 8.52 -19.06 7.82
CA GLU A 32 9.86 -19.51 7.46
C GLU A 32 10.94 -18.55 7.93
N ASN A 33 10.64 -17.25 8.00
CA ASN A 33 11.66 -16.25 8.32
C ASN A 33 11.00 -14.98 8.84
N SER A 34 11.04 -14.79 10.17
CA SER A 34 10.41 -13.63 10.79
C SER A 34 11.08 -12.31 10.40
N LYS A 35 12.40 -12.33 10.19
CA LYS A 35 13.09 -11.11 9.74
C LYS A 35 12.66 -10.70 8.34
N ALA A 36 12.49 -11.69 7.45
CA ALA A 36 12.03 -11.41 6.10
C ALA A 36 10.62 -10.81 6.10
N ALA A 37 9.75 -11.26 7.02
CA ALA A 37 8.42 -10.70 7.17
C ALA A 37 8.48 -9.23 7.59
N ALA A 38 9.33 -8.91 8.56
CA ALA A 38 9.51 -7.54 9.03
C ALA A 38 10.07 -6.66 7.91
N ASP A 39 11.04 -7.15 7.16
CA ASP A 39 11.64 -6.41 6.04
C ASP A 39 10.59 -6.10 4.97
N MET A 40 9.74 -7.08 4.66
CA MET A 40 8.66 -6.89 3.70
C MET A 40 7.67 -5.81 4.17
N PHE A 41 7.27 -5.88 5.43
CA PHE A 41 6.34 -4.91 6.00
C PHE A 41 6.88 -3.49 5.88
N VAL A 42 8.14 -3.29 6.26
CA VAL A 42 8.78 -1.96 6.20
C VAL A 42 8.88 -1.48 4.76
N TYR A 43 9.25 -2.37 3.85
CA TYR A 43 9.39 -2.01 2.44
C TYR A 43 8.06 -1.52 1.85
N VAL A 44 6.99 -2.29 2.09
CA VAL A 44 5.66 -1.93 1.58
C VAL A 44 5.18 -0.61 2.18
N LYS A 45 5.35 -0.47 3.50
CA LYS A 45 4.96 0.75 4.19
C LYS A 45 5.69 1.98 3.61
N ASN A 46 6.99 1.85 3.38
CA ASN A 46 7.77 2.97 2.84
C ASN A 46 7.35 3.31 1.42
N LYS A 47 7.03 2.33 0.59
CA LYS A 47 6.53 2.57 -0.76
C LYS A 47 5.20 3.30 -0.75
N ILE A 48 4.32 2.94 0.18
CA ILE A 48 3.03 3.61 0.31
C ILE A 48 3.21 5.04 0.82
N ASP A 49 4.07 5.24 1.81
CA ASP A 49 4.35 6.58 2.32
C ASP A 49 4.90 7.50 1.22
N ALA A 50 5.71 6.96 0.32
CA ALA A 50 6.26 7.73 -0.80
C ALA A 50 5.18 8.21 -1.77
N LEU A 51 4.01 7.54 -1.82
CA LEU A 51 2.90 7.99 -2.65
C LEU A 51 2.37 9.35 -2.23
N CYS A 52 2.61 9.75 -0.98
CA CYS A 52 2.15 11.06 -0.51
C CYS A 52 2.79 12.21 -1.28
N ASP A 53 4.00 12.02 -1.80
CA ASP A 53 4.67 13.03 -2.61
C ASP A 53 4.22 12.97 -4.07
N PHE A 54 3.78 11.82 -4.54
CA PHE A 54 3.37 11.61 -5.93
C PHE A 54 2.12 10.72 -5.97
N PRO A 55 0.97 11.23 -5.47
CA PRO A 55 -0.21 10.37 -5.30
C PRO A 55 -0.80 9.86 -6.62
N SER A 56 -0.47 10.51 -7.73
CA SER A 56 -0.95 10.06 -9.05
C SER A 56 -0.01 9.07 -9.72
N SER A 57 1.06 8.64 -9.05
CA SER A 57 2.07 7.77 -9.68
C SER A 57 1.59 6.33 -9.86
N GLY A 58 0.59 5.88 -9.11
CA GLY A 58 0.03 4.55 -9.32
C GLY A 58 -0.75 4.49 -10.64
N ARG A 59 -0.82 3.29 -11.21
CA ARG A 59 -1.58 3.09 -12.45
C ARG A 59 -3.08 3.18 -12.16
N PRO A 60 -3.93 3.48 -13.17
CA PRO A 60 -5.37 3.48 -12.96
C PRO A 60 -5.84 2.14 -12.40
N GLY A 61 -6.70 2.19 -11.39
CA GLY A 61 -7.22 0.98 -10.78
C GLY A 61 -8.39 0.40 -11.55
N ARG A 62 -8.73 -0.85 -11.24
CA ARG A 62 -9.86 -1.52 -11.88
C ARG A 62 -11.20 -0.98 -11.39
N VAL A 63 -11.22 -0.31 -10.25
CA VAL A 63 -12.40 0.39 -9.76
C VAL A 63 -12.22 1.87 -10.11
N PRO A 64 -13.22 2.51 -10.76
CA PRO A 64 -13.10 3.94 -11.09
C PRO A 64 -12.79 4.78 -9.87
N GLY A 65 -11.92 5.77 -10.03
CA GLY A 65 -11.50 6.64 -8.94
C GLY A 65 -10.40 6.07 -8.07
N THR A 66 -9.91 4.88 -8.37
CA THR A 66 -8.81 4.28 -7.63
C THR A 66 -7.56 4.15 -8.49
N ARG A 67 -6.44 3.95 -7.82
CA ARG A 67 -5.15 3.67 -8.46
C ARG A 67 -4.54 2.45 -7.82
N GLU A 68 -3.53 1.88 -8.45
CA GLU A 68 -2.84 0.70 -7.96
C GLU A 68 -1.34 0.96 -7.92
N LEU A 69 -0.75 0.76 -6.75
CA LEU A 69 0.69 0.76 -6.60
C LEU A 69 1.20 -0.65 -6.82
N VAL A 70 2.09 -0.82 -7.80
CA VAL A 70 2.76 -2.10 -8.00
C VAL A 70 4.04 -2.08 -7.18
N VAL A 71 4.16 -3.02 -6.24
CA VAL A 71 5.35 -3.11 -5.40
C VAL A 71 6.41 -3.87 -6.18
N ASP A 72 7.56 -3.23 -6.40
CA ASP A 72 8.56 -3.74 -7.33
C ASP A 72 9.42 -4.88 -6.79
N ARG A 73 9.54 -5.02 -5.47
CA ARG A 73 10.39 -6.06 -4.86
C ARG A 73 9.60 -7.31 -4.46
N TYR A 74 8.31 -7.14 -4.21
CA TYR A 74 7.43 -8.21 -3.78
C TYR A 74 6.26 -8.30 -4.76
N PRO A 75 5.66 -9.48 -4.92
CA PRO A 75 4.56 -9.65 -5.88
C PRO A 75 3.25 -9.13 -5.31
N PHE A 76 3.20 -7.84 -4.96
CA PHE A 76 2.02 -7.21 -4.39
C PHE A 76 1.53 -6.07 -5.25
N VAL A 77 0.22 -5.88 -5.24
CA VAL A 77 -0.42 -4.70 -5.79
C VAL A 77 -1.29 -4.10 -4.69
N VAL A 78 -1.23 -2.78 -4.55
CA VAL A 78 -1.88 -2.06 -3.46
C VAL A 78 -2.85 -1.05 -4.07
N PRO A 79 -4.15 -1.37 -4.12
CA PRO A 79 -5.16 -0.40 -4.51
C PRO A 79 -5.25 0.72 -3.47
N TYR A 80 -5.35 1.94 -3.95
CA TYR A 80 -5.51 3.10 -3.09
C TYR A 80 -6.32 4.17 -3.80
N ARG A 81 -6.76 5.17 -3.06
CA ARG A 81 -7.35 6.36 -3.64
C ARG A 81 -7.06 7.57 -2.78
N VAL A 82 -7.16 8.75 -3.38
CA VAL A 82 -6.95 10.01 -2.67
C VAL A 82 -8.32 10.61 -2.37
N VAL A 83 -8.54 10.96 -1.09
CA VAL A 83 -9.76 11.59 -0.63
C VAL A 83 -9.34 12.84 0.14
N GLY A 84 -9.51 14.03 -0.47
CA GLY A 84 -9.03 15.25 0.15
C GLY A 84 -7.52 15.22 0.37
N ASP A 85 -7.09 15.40 1.61
CA ASP A 85 -5.67 15.34 1.98
C ASP A 85 -5.24 13.99 2.54
N GLU A 86 -6.04 12.95 2.30
CA GLU A 86 -5.73 11.61 2.78
C GLU A 86 -5.54 10.65 1.60
N LEU A 87 -4.59 9.75 1.77
CA LEU A 87 -4.39 8.64 0.85
C LEU A 87 -4.89 7.39 1.55
N HIS A 88 -5.96 6.82 1.01
CA HIS A 88 -6.58 5.63 1.60
C HIS A 88 -6.03 4.38 0.95
N VAL A 89 -5.36 3.55 1.73
CA VAL A 89 -4.90 2.23 1.29
C VAL A 89 -6.08 1.27 1.43
N LEU A 90 -6.57 0.76 0.30
CA LEU A 90 -7.81 -0.01 0.27
C LEU A 90 -7.59 -1.50 0.52
N ARG A 91 -6.58 -2.07 -0.11
CA ARG A 91 -6.26 -3.48 0.00
C ARG A 91 -4.78 -3.72 -0.27
N VAL A 92 -4.31 -4.94 0.03
CA VAL A 92 -2.99 -5.42 -0.42
C VAL A 92 -3.22 -6.81 -1.00
N PHE A 93 -2.91 -7.00 -2.28
CA PHE A 93 -3.11 -8.28 -2.95
C PHE A 93 -1.80 -8.87 -3.44
N HIS A 94 -1.71 -10.19 -3.38
CA HIS A 94 -0.61 -10.93 -3.98
C HIS A 94 -0.93 -11.12 -5.47
N THR A 95 -0.01 -10.72 -6.35
CA THR A 95 -0.28 -10.70 -7.79
C THR A 95 -0.44 -12.08 -8.42
N ARG A 96 0.02 -13.13 -7.75
CA ARG A 96 -0.12 -14.51 -8.24
C ARG A 96 -1.48 -15.11 -7.93
N ARG A 97 -2.28 -14.44 -7.09
CA ARG A 97 -3.63 -14.88 -6.78
C ARG A 97 -4.61 -14.15 -7.68
N LYS A 98 -5.78 -14.74 -7.86
CA LYS A 98 -6.82 -14.09 -8.64
C LYS A 98 -7.27 -12.83 -7.92
N LEU A 99 -7.17 -11.68 -8.60
CA LEU A 99 -7.62 -10.43 -8.02
C LEU A 99 -9.12 -10.26 -8.19
N PRO A 100 -9.81 -9.67 -7.20
CA PRO A 100 -11.24 -9.43 -7.34
C PRO A 100 -11.50 -8.30 -8.33
N LYS A 101 -12.75 -8.20 -8.81
CA LYS A 101 -13.15 -7.15 -9.73
C LYS A 101 -13.35 -5.81 -9.02
N THR A 102 -13.49 -5.83 -7.72
CA THR A 102 -13.69 -4.63 -6.90
C THR A 102 -12.93 -4.77 -5.59
N TRP A 103 -12.72 -3.65 -4.97
CA TRP A 103 -12.04 -3.63 -3.69
C TRP A 103 -13.02 -3.68 -2.52
#